data_7365b507a7ae3265734187d821730201
#
_entry.id   7365b507a7ae3265734187d821730201
#
_cell.length_a   1.000
_cell.length_b   1.000
_cell.length_c   1.000
_cell.angle_alpha   90.00
_cell.angle_beta   90.00
_cell.angle_gamma   90.00
#
_symmetry.space_group_name_H-M   'P 1'
#
loop_
_entity.id
_entity.type
_entity.pdbx_description
1 polymer ?
#
loop_
_entity_poly.entity_id
_entity_poly.type
_entity_poly.pdbx_seq_one_letter_code
_entity_poly.pdbx_strand_id
1 'polypeptide(L)'
;IDSTELLAVLKKIEDQGKFEAAHRARQKVDAIFRYAILSKYCDHNPASNLKGTLVTPKRNKQKALEESDLPEFFKKINEYDGAMITKLGLRMVLLTLARTTEIRYATWGEFVLDSDSAVWRIPGERMKMERDHMVPLSRQAVSVMAEVRKFTKGEHYVFHQLNNPKKPMSE
;
A
#
# COMPACT_ATOMS: atom_id res chain seq x y z
N ILE A 1 -16.07 29.08 -12.82
CA ILE A 1 -15.91 27.77 -13.50
C ILE A 1 -17.29 27.18 -13.69
N ASP A 2 -17.65 26.93 -14.94
CA ASP A 2 -18.91 26.27 -15.28
C ASP A 2 -18.68 24.75 -15.56
N SER A 3 -19.80 24.04 -15.77
CA SER A 3 -19.74 22.59 -16.04
C SER A 3 -19.07 22.26 -17.37
N THR A 4 -19.18 23.14 -18.37
CA THR A 4 -18.59 22.94 -19.70
C THR A 4 -17.08 23.09 -19.65
N GLU A 5 -16.59 24.14 -18.98
CA GLU A 5 -15.15 24.36 -18.76
C GLU A 5 -14.54 23.20 -17.98
N LEU A 6 -15.21 22.77 -16.91
CA LEU A 6 -14.75 21.63 -16.11
C LEU A 6 -14.73 20.35 -16.93
N LEU A 7 -15.77 20.07 -17.71
CA LEU A 7 -15.80 18.91 -18.60
C LEU A 7 -14.65 18.92 -19.60
N ALA A 8 -14.36 20.07 -20.22
CA ALA A 8 -13.26 20.20 -21.17
C ALA A 8 -11.89 19.84 -20.53
N VAL A 9 -11.65 20.27 -19.29
CA VAL A 9 -10.44 19.92 -18.54
C VAL A 9 -10.38 18.42 -18.24
N LEU A 10 -11.49 17.84 -17.78
CA LEU A 10 -11.57 16.41 -17.49
C LEU A 10 -11.37 15.55 -18.74
N LYS A 11 -11.93 15.97 -19.89
CA LYS A 11 -11.72 15.29 -21.17
C LYS A 11 -10.26 15.33 -21.62
N LYS A 12 -9.55 16.43 -21.45
CA LYS A 12 -8.10 16.49 -21.73
C LYS A 12 -7.29 15.47 -20.93
N ILE A 13 -7.69 15.17 -19.70
CA ILE A 13 -7.05 14.14 -18.88
C ILE A 13 -7.42 12.75 -19.43
N GLU A 14 -8.67 12.57 -19.81
CA GLU A 14 -9.20 11.32 -20.38
C GLU A 14 -8.53 10.98 -21.71
N ASP A 15 -8.35 11.97 -22.60
CA ASP A 15 -7.70 11.83 -23.91
C ASP A 15 -6.23 11.37 -23.81
N GLN A 16 -5.59 11.60 -22.64
CA GLN A 16 -4.27 11.04 -22.32
C GLN A 16 -4.33 9.57 -21.86
N GLY A 17 -5.49 8.91 -21.91
CA GLY A 17 -5.70 7.56 -21.40
C GLY A 17 -5.77 7.46 -19.87
N LYS A 18 -5.78 8.59 -19.15
CA LYS A 18 -5.76 8.66 -17.68
C LYS A 18 -7.18 8.67 -17.10
N PHE A 19 -8.00 7.69 -17.44
CA PHE A 19 -9.41 7.62 -17.09
C PHE A 19 -9.66 7.71 -15.57
N GLU A 20 -8.92 6.94 -14.77
CA GLU A 20 -9.08 6.95 -13.31
C GLU A 20 -8.70 8.32 -12.70
N ALA A 21 -7.69 8.99 -13.25
CA ALA A 21 -7.29 10.32 -12.80
C ALA A 21 -8.40 11.36 -13.11
N ALA A 22 -9.02 11.28 -14.27
CA ALA A 22 -10.16 12.15 -14.63
C ALA A 22 -11.34 11.95 -13.67
N HIS A 23 -11.69 10.69 -13.36
CA HIS A 23 -12.73 10.37 -12.38
C HIS A 23 -12.41 10.91 -10.98
N ARG A 24 -11.18 10.72 -10.51
CA ARG A 24 -10.73 11.24 -9.19
C ARG A 24 -10.72 12.76 -9.15
N ALA A 25 -10.28 13.41 -10.23
CA ALA A 25 -10.32 14.87 -10.34
C ALA A 25 -11.77 15.38 -10.24
N ARG A 26 -12.71 14.80 -11.00
CA ARG A 26 -14.13 15.15 -10.90
C ARG A 26 -14.66 14.98 -9.46
N GLN A 27 -14.36 13.87 -8.80
CA GLN A 27 -14.81 13.62 -7.43
C GLN A 27 -14.27 14.64 -6.43
N LYS A 28 -12.98 15.03 -6.56
CA LYS A 28 -12.38 16.06 -5.72
C LYS A 28 -13.03 17.43 -5.96
N VAL A 29 -13.25 17.81 -7.22
CA VAL A 29 -13.94 19.07 -7.55
C VAL A 29 -15.36 19.07 -6.98
N ASP A 30 -16.10 17.96 -7.12
CA ASP A 30 -17.44 17.82 -6.57
C ASP A 30 -17.45 18.00 -5.03
N ALA A 31 -16.47 17.42 -4.33
CA ALA A 31 -16.35 17.57 -2.87
C ALA A 31 -16.02 19.02 -2.46
N ILE A 32 -15.11 19.68 -3.19
CA ILE A 32 -14.75 21.10 -2.96
C ILE A 32 -15.95 22.00 -3.13
N PHE A 33 -16.72 21.85 -4.21
CA PHE A 33 -17.89 22.70 -4.47
C PHE A 33 -19.04 22.41 -3.51
N ARG A 34 -19.23 21.17 -3.06
CA ARG A 34 -20.18 20.88 -1.97
C ARG A 34 -19.83 21.64 -0.68
N TYR A 35 -18.56 21.63 -0.30
CA TYR A 35 -18.09 22.39 0.84
C TYR A 35 -18.29 23.90 0.63
N ALA A 36 -17.96 24.43 -0.56
CA ALA A 36 -18.10 25.82 -0.90
C ALA A 36 -19.56 26.30 -0.83
N ILE A 37 -20.52 25.49 -1.27
CA ILE A 37 -21.94 25.78 -1.15
C ILE A 37 -22.36 25.85 0.33
N LEU A 38 -21.99 24.86 1.13
CA LEU A 38 -22.26 24.85 2.56
C LEU A 38 -21.67 26.05 3.30
N SER A 39 -20.51 26.51 2.83
CA SER A 39 -19.80 27.68 3.36
C SER A 39 -20.25 29.00 2.74
N LYS A 40 -21.27 28.99 1.87
CA LYS A 40 -21.81 30.17 1.17
C LYS A 40 -20.81 30.91 0.28
N TYR A 41 -19.79 30.20 -0.26
CA TYR A 41 -18.85 30.76 -1.22
C TYR A 41 -19.33 30.70 -2.66
N CYS A 42 -20.29 29.84 -2.97
CA CYS A 42 -20.95 29.73 -4.27
C CYS A 42 -22.33 29.08 -4.12
N ASP A 43 -23.15 29.18 -5.17
CA ASP A 43 -24.55 28.74 -5.15
C ASP A 43 -24.74 27.41 -5.90
N HIS A 44 -23.79 27.00 -6.74
CA HIS A 44 -23.92 25.77 -7.53
C HIS A 44 -22.62 25.00 -7.65
N ASN A 45 -22.75 23.70 -7.93
CA ASN A 45 -21.64 22.77 -8.11
C ASN A 45 -21.52 22.37 -9.58
N PRO A 46 -20.46 22.83 -10.31
CA PRO A 46 -20.29 22.51 -11.72
C PRO A 46 -19.99 21.01 -11.98
N ALA A 47 -19.54 20.27 -10.97
CA ALA A 47 -19.23 18.85 -11.10
C ALA A 47 -20.44 17.92 -10.90
N SER A 48 -21.56 18.42 -10.39
CA SER A 48 -22.74 17.61 -10.05
C SER A 48 -23.32 16.88 -11.26
N ASN A 49 -23.45 17.59 -12.38
CA ASN A 49 -24.04 17.08 -13.63
C ASN A 49 -23.02 16.27 -14.48
N LEU A 50 -21.76 16.18 -14.05
CA LEU A 50 -20.71 15.45 -14.77
C LEU A 50 -20.57 13.99 -14.33
N LYS A 51 -21.46 13.51 -13.46
CA LYS A 51 -21.50 12.09 -13.08
C LYS A 51 -21.97 11.27 -14.29
N GLY A 52 -21.14 10.30 -14.71
CA GLY A 52 -21.45 9.43 -15.86
C GLY A 52 -21.03 9.98 -17.23
N THR A 53 -20.49 11.20 -17.32
CA THR A 53 -20.02 11.78 -18.59
C THR A 53 -18.63 11.33 -19.01
N LEU A 54 -17.84 10.81 -18.07
CA LEU A 54 -16.51 10.28 -18.31
C LEU A 54 -16.55 8.78 -18.59
N VAL A 55 -15.64 8.31 -19.44
CA VAL A 55 -15.49 6.89 -19.76
C VAL A 55 -15.07 6.13 -18.50
N THR A 56 -15.86 5.14 -18.12
CA THR A 56 -15.49 4.24 -17.01
C THR A 56 -14.59 3.14 -17.55
N PRO A 57 -13.31 3.08 -17.15
CA PRO A 57 -12.42 2.04 -17.61
C PRO A 57 -12.91 0.69 -17.12
N LYS A 58 -12.83 -0.32 -17.98
CA LYS A 58 -13.01 -1.70 -17.52
C LYS A 58 -11.91 -2.00 -16.50
N ARG A 59 -12.28 -2.24 -15.25
CA ARG A 59 -11.33 -2.68 -14.22
C ARG A 59 -10.86 -4.09 -14.59
N ASN A 60 -9.67 -4.19 -15.13
CA ASN A 60 -8.99 -5.47 -15.18
C ASN A 60 -8.63 -5.83 -13.74
N LYS A 61 -9.24 -6.91 -13.23
CA LYS A 61 -8.79 -7.48 -11.95
C LYS A 61 -7.33 -7.84 -12.11
N GLN A 62 -6.51 -7.43 -11.15
CA GLN A 62 -5.14 -7.92 -11.10
C GLN A 62 -5.18 -9.45 -11.01
N LYS A 63 -4.38 -10.12 -11.83
CA LYS A 63 -4.28 -11.58 -11.78
C LYS A 63 -3.71 -11.98 -10.43
N ALA A 64 -4.38 -12.87 -9.74
CA ALA A 64 -3.80 -13.57 -8.59
C ALA A 64 -2.77 -14.58 -9.09
N LEU A 65 -1.80 -14.91 -8.25
CA LEU A 65 -0.92 -16.05 -8.50
C LEU A 65 -1.76 -17.33 -8.37
N GLU A 66 -1.68 -18.16 -9.40
CA GLU A 66 -2.25 -19.51 -9.33
C GLU A 66 -1.31 -20.43 -8.54
N GLU A 67 -1.83 -21.50 -7.97
CA GLU A 67 -1.04 -22.47 -7.20
C GLU A 67 0.13 -23.05 -8.01
N SER A 68 -0.11 -23.29 -9.30
CA SER A 68 0.90 -23.75 -10.26
C SER A 68 2.07 -22.79 -10.45
N ASP A 69 1.88 -21.49 -10.22
CA ASP A 69 2.90 -20.46 -10.42
C ASP A 69 3.81 -20.30 -9.19
N LEU A 70 3.39 -20.82 -8.02
CA LEU A 70 4.12 -20.65 -6.77
C LEU A 70 5.54 -21.20 -6.81
N PRO A 71 5.85 -22.38 -7.37
CA PRO A 71 7.22 -22.89 -7.42
C PRO A 71 8.15 -21.96 -8.19
N GLU A 72 7.74 -21.45 -9.36
CA GLU A 72 8.52 -20.52 -10.14
C GLU A 72 8.68 -19.17 -9.43
N PHE A 73 7.64 -18.70 -8.79
CA PHE A 73 7.68 -17.47 -8.00
C PHE A 73 8.69 -17.55 -6.85
N PHE A 74 8.68 -18.65 -6.07
CA PHE A 74 9.67 -18.88 -5.02
C PHE A 74 11.09 -18.99 -5.57
N LYS A 75 11.27 -19.65 -6.72
CA LYS A 75 12.56 -19.72 -7.41
C LYS A 75 13.05 -18.31 -7.75
N LYS A 76 12.23 -17.46 -8.35
CA LYS A 76 12.58 -16.07 -8.69
C LYS A 76 12.93 -15.23 -7.46
N ILE A 77 12.24 -15.41 -6.33
CA ILE A 77 12.62 -14.75 -5.08
C ILE A 77 13.99 -15.23 -4.60
N ASN A 78 14.29 -16.52 -4.72
CA ASN A 78 15.58 -17.06 -4.31
C ASN A 78 16.73 -16.58 -5.20
N GLU A 79 16.48 -16.42 -6.50
CA GLU A 79 17.43 -15.95 -7.51
C GLU A 79 17.53 -14.41 -7.57
N TYR A 80 16.68 -13.69 -6.81
CA TYR A 80 16.71 -12.23 -6.81
C TYR A 80 18.06 -11.69 -6.37
N ASP A 81 18.70 -10.94 -7.26
CA ASP A 81 20.06 -10.40 -7.11
C ASP A 81 20.10 -9.02 -6.40
N GLY A 82 19.00 -8.57 -5.87
CA GLY A 82 18.93 -7.32 -5.11
C GLY A 82 19.30 -7.49 -3.64
N ALA A 83 19.07 -6.44 -2.86
CA ALA A 83 19.42 -6.42 -1.45
C ALA A 83 18.77 -7.57 -0.67
N MET A 84 19.58 -8.24 0.17
CA MET A 84 19.12 -9.34 1.00
C MET A 84 17.92 -8.96 1.89
N ILE A 85 17.93 -7.74 2.44
CA ILE A 85 16.83 -7.24 3.26
C ILE A 85 15.50 -7.16 2.49
N THR A 86 15.55 -6.81 1.20
CA THR A 86 14.36 -6.82 0.32
C THR A 86 13.86 -8.25 0.09
N LYS A 87 14.76 -9.17 -0.17
CA LYS A 87 14.44 -10.60 -0.34
C LYS A 87 13.77 -11.17 0.90
N LEU A 88 14.32 -10.89 2.07
CA LEU A 88 13.75 -11.32 3.34
C LEU A 88 12.40 -10.65 3.64
N GLY A 89 12.25 -9.37 3.28
CA GLY A 89 10.97 -8.67 3.37
C GLY A 89 9.88 -9.30 2.50
N LEU A 90 10.19 -9.66 1.26
CA LEU A 90 9.26 -10.37 0.36
C LEU A 90 8.85 -11.74 0.93
N ARG A 91 9.80 -12.49 1.52
CA ARG A 91 9.48 -13.74 2.19
C ARG A 91 8.54 -13.53 3.39
N MET A 92 8.75 -12.46 4.17
CA MET A 92 7.84 -12.13 5.28
C MET A 92 6.44 -11.78 4.80
N VAL A 93 6.29 -11.02 3.71
CA VAL A 93 4.97 -10.75 3.10
C VAL A 93 4.24 -12.06 2.77
N LEU A 94 4.93 -13.02 2.17
CA LEU A 94 4.33 -14.32 1.80
C LEU A 94 3.95 -15.17 3.01
N LEU A 95 4.80 -15.19 4.05
CA LEU A 95 4.59 -16.02 5.23
C LEU A 95 3.53 -15.47 6.18
N THR A 96 3.27 -14.16 6.13
CA THR A 96 2.34 -13.48 7.05
C THR A 96 1.10 -12.93 6.35
N LEU A 97 1.12 -12.77 5.02
CA LEU A 97 0.12 -12.06 4.22
C LEU A 97 -0.17 -10.64 4.72
N ALA A 98 0.77 -10.06 5.47
CA ALA A 98 0.71 -8.68 5.93
C ALA A 98 0.89 -7.72 4.75
N ARG A 99 0.33 -6.53 4.87
CA ARG A 99 0.50 -5.50 3.83
C ARG A 99 1.95 -5.06 3.74
N THR A 100 2.40 -4.74 2.53
CA THR A 100 3.78 -4.24 2.31
C THR A 100 4.12 -3.05 3.21
N THR A 101 3.17 -2.15 3.43
CA THR A 101 3.34 -1.02 4.36
C THR A 101 3.57 -1.49 5.80
N GLU A 102 2.86 -2.51 6.27
CA GLU A 102 3.01 -3.06 7.62
C GLU A 102 4.40 -3.65 7.80
N ILE A 103 4.89 -4.43 6.82
CA ILE A 103 6.27 -4.98 6.82
C ILE A 103 7.32 -3.86 6.84
N ARG A 104 7.19 -2.88 5.95
CA ARG A 104 8.18 -1.80 5.80
C ARG A 104 8.36 -0.98 7.07
N TYR A 105 7.28 -0.72 7.79
CA TYR A 105 7.30 0.06 9.03
C TYR A 105 7.41 -0.80 10.30
N ALA A 106 7.64 -2.11 10.16
CA ALA A 106 7.81 -3.00 11.30
C ALA A 106 9.04 -2.62 12.13
N THR A 107 8.87 -2.59 13.44
CA THR A 107 9.96 -2.33 14.40
C THR A 107 10.26 -3.59 15.20
N TRP A 108 11.48 -3.73 15.69
CA TRP A 108 11.88 -4.90 16.48
C TRP A 108 11.06 -5.09 17.75
N GLY A 109 10.58 -4.00 18.35
CA GLY A 109 9.76 -4.06 19.57
C GLY A 109 8.37 -4.69 19.38
N GLU A 110 7.94 -4.87 18.13
CA GLU A 110 6.64 -5.49 17.80
C GLU A 110 6.69 -7.02 17.78
N PHE A 111 7.88 -7.62 17.80
CA PHE A 111 8.05 -9.06 17.65
C PHE A 111 8.41 -9.76 18.96
N VAL A 112 7.66 -10.80 19.27
CA VAL A 112 8.00 -11.79 20.32
C VAL A 112 8.40 -13.07 19.59
N LEU A 113 9.70 -13.39 19.60
CA LEU A 113 10.28 -14.48 18.80
C LEU A 113 10.72 -15.69 19.63
N ASP A 114 10.88 -15.52 20.94
CA ASP A 114 11.53 -16.49 21.84
C ASP A 114 10.54 -17.39 22.58
N SER A 115 9.30 -17.49 22.10
CA SER A 115 8.25 -18.33 22.72
C SER A 115 7.75 -19.39 21.73
N ASP A 116 7.16 -20.46 22.28
CA ASP A 116 6.44 -21.47 21.49
C ASP A 116 5.29 -20.86 20.67
N SER A 117 4.89 -19.64 21.01
CA SER A 117 3.85 -18.85 20.36
C SER A 117 4.44 -17.54 19.82
N ALA A 118 5.40 -17.65 18.90
CA ALA A 118 5.99 -16.47 18.26
C ALA A 118 4.91 -15.60 17.57
N VAL A 119 4.96 -14.29 17.81
CA VAL A 119 3.93 -13.38 17.35
C VAL A 119 4.52 -12.01 16.96
N TRP A 120 3.92 -11.40 15.94
CA TRP A 120 4.13 -10.01 15.59
C TRP A 120 2.89 -9.21 15.93
N ARG A 121 3.02 -8.23 16.82
CA ARG A 121 1.96 -7.30 17.21
C ARG A 121 2.11 -6.00 16.43
N ILE A 122 1.22 -5.75 15.49
CA ILE A 122 1.17 -4.51 14.73
C ILE A 122 0.29 -3.52 15.52
N PRO A 123 0.84 -2.35 15.93
CA PRO A 123 0.07 -1.37 16.70
C PRO A 123 -1.12 -0.81 15.92
N GLY A 124 -2.24 -0.59 16.60
CA GLY A 124 -3.48 -0.06 16.05
C GLY A 124 -3.30 1.27 15.33
N GLU A 125 -2.39 2.12 15.78
CA GLU A 125 -2.06 3.41 15.16
C GLU A 125 -1.62 3.28 13.68
N ARG A 126 -1.09 2.13 13.28
CA ARG A 126 -0.72 1.83 11.89
C ARG A 126 -1.78 1.06 11.13
N MET A 127 -2.88 0.71 11.79
CA MET A 127 -3.96 -0.09 11.21
C MET A 127 -5.14 0.79 10.81
N LYS A 128 -5.73 0.50 9.64
CA LYS A 128 -6.90 1.24 9.14
C LYS A 128 -8.08 1.26 10.13
N MET A 129 -8.19 0.24 10.97
CA MET A 129 -9.28 0.07 11.95
C MET A 129 -8.86 0.49 13.37
N GLU A 130 -7.68 1.09 13.55
CA GLU A 130 -7.16 1.59 14.84
C GLU A 130 -7.17 0.52 15.97
N ARG A 131 -6.99 -0.76 15.61
CA ARG A 131 -6.91 -1.89 16.54
C ARG A 131 -5.63 -2.66 16.31
N ASP A 132 -5.00 -3.09 17.40
CA ASP A 132 -3.83 -3.96 17.34
C ASP A 132 -4.14 -5.21 16.53
N HIS A 133 -3.21 -5.57 15.66
CA HIS A 133 -3.32 -6.77 14.86
C HIS A 133 -2.22 -7.76 15.27
N MET A 134 -2.64 -8.94 15.69
CA MET A 134 -1.75 -10.02 16.10
C MET A 134 -1.54 -10.99 14.95
N VAL A 135 -0.32 -11.13 14.48
CA VAL A 135 0.08 -12.04 13.41
C VAL A 135 0.89 -13.20 14.00
N PRO A 136 0.31 -14.41 14.10
CA PRO A 136 1.08 -15.59 14.51
C PRO A 136 2.21 -15.86 13.51
N LEU A 137 3.39 -16.15 14.01
CA LEU A 137 4.57 -16.40 13.18
C LEU A 137 4.84 -17.89 13.06
N SER A 138 4.93 -18.37 11.83
CA SER A 138 5.38 -19.73 11.55
C SER A 138 6.87 -19.88 11.89
N ARG A 139 7.35 -21.12 12.06
CA ARG A 139 8.79 -21.39 12.24
C ARG A 139 9.63 -20.80 11.11
N GLN A 140 9.12 -20.83 9.88
CA GLN A 140 9.76 -20.23 8.73
C GLN A 140 9.86 -18.71 8.87
N ALA A 141 8.81 -18.04 9.32
CA ALA A 141 8.83 -16.59 9.56
C ALA A 141 9.83 -16.22 10.66
N VAL A 142 9.88 -16.98 11.75
CA VAL A 142 10.89 -16.80 12.82
C VAL A 142 12.31 -16.98 12.27
N SER A 143 12.55 -17.99 11.42
CA SER A 143 13.84 -18.18 10.76
C SER A 143 14.23 -17.00 9.88
N VAL A 144 13.30 -16.45 9.10
CA VAL A 144 13.54 -15.24 8.31
C VAL A 144 13.88 -14.06 9.22
N MET A 145 13.17 -13.87 10.32
CA MET A 145 13.47 -12.79 11.29
C MET A 145 14.85 -12.95 11.93
N ALA A 146 15.28 -14.18 12.20
CA ALA A 146 16.64 -14.46 12.70
C ALA A 146 17.72 -14.08 11.67
N GLU A 147 17.46 -14.31 10.37
CA GLU A 147 18.34 -13.85 9.31
C GLU A 147 18.37 -12.33 9.19
N VAL A 148 17.21 -11.68 9.19
CA VAL A 148 17.11 -10.21 9.15
C VAL A 148 17.90 -9.57 10.28
N ARG A 149 17.85 -10.16 11.48
CA ARG A 149 18.55 -9.65 12.67
C ARG A 149 20.07 -9.55 12.50
N LYS A 150 20.67 -10.36 11.62
CA LYS A 150 22.11 -10.31 11.32
C LYS A 150 22.50 -9.01 10.61
N PHE A 151 21.58 -8.42 9.85
CA PHE A 151 21.81 -7.23 9.04
C PHE A 151 21.29 -5.94 9.68
N THR A 152 20.31 -6.06 10.60
CA THR A 152 19.56 -4.90 11.12
C THR A 152 19.55 -4.83 12.65
N LYS A 153 20.47 -5.55 13.32
CA LYS A 153 20.59 -5.55 14.77
C LYS A 153 20.95 -4.16 15.29
N GLY A 154 20.14 -3.64 16.18
CA GLY A 154 20.34 -2.31 16.78
C GLY A 154 19.62 -1.17 16.06
N GLU A 155 19.05 -1.42 14.90
CA GLU A 155 18.27 -0.45 14.17
C GLU A 155 16.81 -0.42 14.65
N HIS A 156 16.13 0.71 14.44
CA HIS A 156 14.72 0.86 14.82
C HIS A 156 13.80 0.00 13.95
N TYR A 157 13.94 0.14 12.62
CA TYR A 157 13.14 -0.63 11.67
C TYR A 157 13.76 -1.98 11.36
N VAL A 158 12.93 -3.01 11.30
CA VAL A 158 13.32 -4.35 10.86
C VAL A 158 13.76 -4.34 9.40
N PHE A 159 12.98 -3.67 8.55
CA PHE A 159 13.23 -3.52 7.12
C PHE A 159 13.48 -2.05 6.80
N HIS A 160 14.72 -1.62 6.91
CA HIS A 160 15.12 -0.22 6.68
C HIS A 160 15.73 -0.01 5.28
N GLN A 161 15.92 1.25 4.91
CA GLN A 161 16.68 1.61 3.72
C GLN A 161 18.16 1.31 3.90
N LEU A 162 18.81 0.75 2.87
CA LEU A 162 20.24 0.43 2.91
C LEU A 162 21.12 1.67 3.20
N ASN A 163 20.76 2.80 2.59
CA ASN A 163 21.52 4.06 2.71
C ASN A 163 21.11 4.92 3.91
N ASN A 164 20.01 4.55 4.60
CA ASN A 164 19.54 5.30 5.76
C ASN A 164 18.72 4.38 6.70
N PRO A 165 19.40 3.72 7.66
CA PRO A 165 18.74 2.80 8.59
C PRO A 165 17.67 3.44 9.48
N LYS A 166 17.67 4.76 9.61
CA LYS A 166 16.63 5.50 10.34
C LYS A 166 15.32 5.63 9.59
N LYS A 167 15.27 5.21 8.34
CA LYS A 167 14.06 5.24 7.50
C LYS A 167 13.61 3.83 7.13
N PRO A 168 12.29 3.59 7.06
CA PRO A 168 11.75 2.33 6.58
C PRO A 168 12.12 2.12 5.11
N MET A 169 12.15 0.88 4.66
CA MET A 169 12.39 0.51 3.26
C MET A 169 11.39 1.24 2.34
N SER A 170 11.87 1.72 1.19
CA SER A 170 11.03 2.35 0.16
C SER A 170 10.05 1.35 -0.48
N GLU A 171 9.06 1.86 -1.16
CA GLU A 171 8.16 1.09 -2.01
C GLU A 171 8.87 0.53 -3.21
#